data_d3c38ec150a820587ec8357df50199a8
#
_entry.id   d3c38ec150a820587ec8357df50199a8
#
_cell.length_a   1.000
_cell.length_b   1.000
_cell.length_c   1.000
_cell.angle_alpha   90.00
_cell.angle_beta   90.00
_cell.angle_gamma   90.00
#
_symmetry.space_group_name_H-M   'P 1'
#
loop_
_entity.id
_entity.type
_entity.pdbx_description
1 polymer ?
#
loop_
_entity_poly.entity_id
_entity_poly.type
_entity_poly.pdbx_seq_one_letter_code
_entity_poly.pdbx_strand_id
1 'polypeptide(L)'
;MDTYFKALKQILEEKDEITFLSGAGLSTSAGLPDFRSDQNGFWKSNSPVHFRDFLSSKEYRMKSWQNNIAIHKKLENIKPTKMHNLVNKVIHGGTSNFHITQNIDGLHRDEAKEKNIIELHGSIFKAKCLNCGAEYDTLEYFDNLELDTDFLCSECR
;
A
#
# COMPACT_ATOMS: atom_id res chain seq x y z
N MET A 1 -2.41 -12.55 27.56
CA MET A 1 -2.47 -11.24 26.85
C MET A 1 -1.63 -10.17 27.53
N ASP A 2 -1.57 -10.15 28.86
CA ASP A 2 -0.84 -9.13 29.65
C ASP A 2 0.69 -9.10 29.42
N THR A 3 1.33 -10.25 29.26
CA THR A 3 2.80 -10.36 29.16
C THR A 3 3.35 -9.75 27.88
N TYR A 4 2.71 -10.03 26.72
CA TYR A 4 3.13 -9.47 25.44
C TYR A 4 2.91 -7.96 25.37
N PHE A 5 1.82 -7.48 25.97
CA PHE A 5 1.53 -6.05 26.01
C PHE A 5 2.55 -5.29 26.85
N LYS A 6 2.95 -5.86 28.01
CA LYS A 6 4.00 -5.29 28.87
C LYS A 6 5.35 -5.26 28.14
N ALA A 7 5.72 -6.35 27.47
CA ALA A 7 6.96 -6.42 26.71
C ALA A 7 6.99 -5.38 25.56
N LEU A 8 5.90 -5.25 24.80
CA LEU A 8 5.80 -4.25 23.75
C LEU A 8 5.92 -2.83 24.31
N LYS A 9 5.20 -2.54 25.41
CA LYS A 9 5.28 -1.23 26.07
C LYS A 9 6.71 -0.92 26.52
N GLN A 10 7.40 -1.87 27.12
CA GLN A 10 8.77 -1.73 27.55
C GLN A 10 9.71 -1.43 26.37
N ILE A 11 9.57 -2.15 25.23
CA ILE A 11 10.35 -1.89 24.02
C ILE A 11 10.11 -0.46 23.53
N LEU A 12 8.86 -0.01 23.49
CA LEU A 12 8.51 1.33 23.00
C LEU A 12 9.02 2.45 23.92
N GLU A 13 9.19 2.18 25.22
CA GLU A 13 9.68 3.15 26.22
C GLU A 13 11.20 3.17 26.37
N GLU A 14 11.88 2.02 26.14
CA GLU A 14 13.31 1.87 26.44
C GLU A 14 14.24 1.95 25.22
N LYS A 15 13.70 1.86 23.99
CA LYS A 15 14.51 1.82 22.77
C LYS A 15 14.48 3.14 22.03
N ASP A 16 15.67 3.60 21.65
CA ASP A 16 15.87 4.85 20.91
C ASP A 16 15.59 4.68 19.41
N GLU A 17 15.70 3.44 18.91
CA GLU A 17 15.51 3.09 17.48
C GLU A 17 14.52 1.94 17.34
N ILE A 18 13.44 2.20 16.61
CA ILE A 18 12.37 1.23 16.40
C ILE A 18 12.07 1.13 14.91
N THR A 19 12.08 -0.10 14.40
CA THR A 19 11.63 -0.38 13.04
C THR A 19 10.39 -1.27 13.10
N PHE A 20 9.29 -0.78 12.52
CA PHE A 20 8.09 -1.59 12.29
C PHE A 20 8.18 -2.27 10.93
N LEU A 21 7.82 -3.56 10.88
CA LEU A 21 7.53 -4.27 9.65
C LEU A 21 6.04 -4.63 9.62
N SER A 22 5.33 -4.17 8.61
CA SER A 22 3.89 -4.43 8.49
C SER A 22 3.49 -5.08 7.17
N GLY A 23 2.34 -5.70 7.18
CA GLY A 23 1.67 -6.30 6.04
C GLY A 23 0.15 -6.10 6.12
N ALA A 24 -0.61 -6.75 5.26
CA ALA A 24 -2.05 -6.55 5.08
C ALA A 24 -2.87 -6.66 6.39
N GLY A 25 -2.41 -7.47 7.36
CA GLY A 25 -3.05 -7.58 8.67
C GLY A 25 -3.17 -6.26 9.44
N LEU A 26 -2.32 -5.25 9.15
CA LEU A 26 -2.44 -3.91 9.73
C LEU A 26 -3.73 -3.20 9.28
N SER A 27 -4.19 -3.49 8.07
CA SER A 27 -5.33 -2.81 7.42
C SER A 27 -6.63 -3.61 7.45
N THR A 28 -6.60 -4.90 7.85
CA THR A 28 -7.83 -5.74 7.88
C THR A 28 -8.88 -5.21 8.84
N SER A 29 -8.48 -4.68 9.98
CA SER A 29 -9.41 -4.04 10.93
C SER A 29 -9.99 -2.70 10.43
N ALA A 30 -9.44 -2.13 9.35
CA ALA A 30 -10.03 -0.99 8.66
C ALA A 30 -11.11 -1.41 7.65
N GLY A 31 -11.28 -2.72 7.40
CA GLY A 31 -12.23 -3.25 6.44
C GLY A 31 -11.62 -3.61 5.07
N LEU A 32 -10.31 -3.46 4.90
CA LEU A 32 -9.63 -3.95 3.70
C LEU A 32 -9.44 -5.47 3.80
N PRO A 33 -9.83 -6.23 2.75
CA PRO A 33 -9.46 -7.64 2.70
C PRO A 33 -7.94 -7.76 2.59
N ASP A 34 -7.38 -8.76 3.23
CA ASP A 34 -6.03 -9.15 2.84
C ASP A 34 -6.03 -9.77 1.43
N PHE A 35 -4.84 -10.03 0.89
CA PHE A 35 -4.73 -10.50 -0.50
C PHE A 35 -4.98 -12.00 -0.67
N ARG A 36 -4.73 -12.83 0.34
CA ARG A 36 -4.56 -14.28 0.18
C ARG A 36 -5.38 -15.15 1.11
N SER A 37 -6.08 -14.60 2.11
CA SER A 37 -6.82 -15.43 3.08
C SER A 37 -7.88 -16.30 2.40
N ASP A 38 -8.08 -17.48 2.95
CA ASP A 38 -8.97 -18.49 2.36
C ASP A 38 -10.45 -18.09 2.39
N GLN A 39 -10.85 -17.16 3.22
CA GLN A 39 -12.24 -16.75 3.33
C GLN A 39 -12.58 -15.47 2.57
N ASN A 40 -11.78 -14.42 2.69
CA ASN A 40 -12.09 -13.08 2.19
C ASN A 40 -10.95 -12.41 1.42
N GLY A 41 -9.92 -13.14 0.99
CA GLY A 41 -8.78 -12.57 0.27
C GLY A 41 -9.18 -11.93 -1.06
N PHE A 42 -8.57 -10.78 -1.38
CA PHE A 42 -8.86 -10.02 -2.60
C PHE A 42 -8.73 -10.87 -3.88
N TRP A 43 -7.75 -11.77 -3.91
CA TRP A 43 -7.48 -12.62 -5.07
C TRP A 43 -8.48 -13.76 -5.26
N LYS A 44 -9.44 -13.95 -4.37
CA LYS A 44 -10.57 -14.90 -4.61
C LYS A 44 -11.51 -14.41 -5.69
N SER A 45 -11.78 -13.11 -5.71
CA SER A 45 -12.66 -12.48 -6.69
C SER A 45 -11.90 -11.87 -7.87
N ASN A 46 -10.57 -11.70 -7.72
CA ASN A 46 -9.72 -11.04 -8.69
C ASN A 46 -8.46 -11.88 -8.90
N SER A 47 -8.12 -12.20 -10.13
CA SER A 47 -6.87 -12.92 -10.39
C SER A 47 -5.68 -11.95 -10.38
N PRO A 48 -4.59 -12.26 -9.67
CA PRO A 48 -3.37 -11.45 -9.73
C PRO A 48 -2.79 -11.47 -11.15
N VAL A 49 -2.20 -10.36 -11.55
CA VAL A 49 -1.43 -10.27 -12.80
C VAL A 49 0.04 -10.28 -12.44
N HIS A 50 0.78 -11.24 -12.98
CA HIS A 50 2.23 -11.28 -12.79
C HIS A 50 2.91 -10.21 -13.65
N PHE A 51 4.05 -9.70 -13.20
CA PHE A 51 4.77 -8.64 -13.90
C PHE A 51 5.16 -9.03 -15.33
N ARG A 52 5.56 -10.29 -15.54
CA ARG A 52 5.85 -10.83 -16.88
C ARG A 52 4.65 -10.73 -17.82
N ASP A 53 3.45 -11.06 -17.31
CA ASP A 53 2.22 -11.04 -18.12
C ASP A 53 1.80 -9.59 -18.40
N PHE A 54 1.94 -8.69 -17.41
CA PHE A 54 1.74 -7.26 -17.58
C PHE A 54 2.61 -6.69 -18.73
N LEU A 55 3.87 -7.10 -18.82
CA LEU A 55 4.77 -6.67 -19.90
C LEU A 55 4.37 -7.24 -21.27
N SER A 56 3.81 -8.45 -21.32
CA SER A 56 3.60 -9.20 -22.54
C SER A 56 2.34 -8.81 -23.33
N SER A 57 1.32 -8.26 -22.67
CA SER A 57 0.00 -8.12 -23.28
C SER A 57 -0.78 -6.93 -22.74
N LYS A 58 -1.41 -6.20 -23.65
CA LYS A 58 -2.37 -5.13 -23.32
C LYS A 58 -3.49 -5.64 -22.40
N GLU A 59 -4.02 -6.83 -22.68
CA GLU A 59 -5.11 -7.43 -21.89
C GLU A 59 -4.71 -7.60 -20.42
N TYR A 60 -3.51 -8.10 -20.14
CA TYR A 60 -3.01 -8.23 -18.76
C TYR A 60 -2.74 -6.88 -18.12
N ARG A 61 -2.27 -5.88 -18.86
CA ARG A 61 -2.13 -4.51 -18.34
C ARG A 61 -3.48 -3.93 -17.94
N MET A 62 -4.49 -4.04 -18.80
CA MET A 62 -5.85 -3.58 -18.51
C MET A 62 -6.42 -4.29 -17.28
N LYS A 63 -6.26 -5.60 -17.16
CA LYS A 63 -6.68 -6.36 -15.98
C LYS A 63 -5.97 -5.91 -14.71
N SER A 64 -4.69 -5.59 -14.80
CA SER A 64 -3.93 -5.04 -13.65
C SER A 64 -4.50 -3.69 -13.22
N TRP A 65 -4.81 -2.80 -14.15
CA TRP A 65 -5.42 -1.51 -13.86
C TRP A 65 -6.83 -1.67 -13.27
N GLN A 66 -7.65 -2.55 -13.78
CA GLN A 66 -8.96 -2.87 -13.21
C GLN A 66 -8.86 -3.36 -11.76
N ASN A 67 -7.89 -4.20 -11.45
CA ASN A 67 -7.61 -4.64 -10.08
C ASN A 67 -7.23 -3.45 -9.18
N ASN A 68 -6.37 -2.55 -9.65
CA ASN A 68 -5.95 -1.36 -8.91
C ASN A 68 -7.13 -0.40 -8.66
N ILE A 69 -7.96 -0.16 -9.66
CA ILE A 69 -9.19 0.64 -9.52
C ILE A 69 -10.14 0.02 -8.49
N ALA A 70 -10.30 -1.31 -8.51
CA ALA A 70 -11.16 -2.01 -7.56
C ALA A 70 -10.65 -1.90 -6.11
N ILE A 71 -9.33 -1.88 -5.91
CA ILE A 71 -8.72 -1.64 -4.59
C ILE A 71 -8.94 -0.17 -4.20
N HIS A 72 -8.66 0.76 -5.11
CA HIS A 72 -8.81 2.19 -4.87
C HIS A 72 -10.24 2.56 -4.43
N LYS A 73 -11.27 2.07 -5.14
CA LYS A 73 -12.67 2.27 -4.76
C LYS A 73 -13.01 1.75 -3.36
N LYS A 74 -12.36 0.69 -2.91
CA LYS A 74 -12.51 0.22 -1.53
C LYS A 74 -11.87 1.16 -0.52
N LEU A 75 -10.78 1.84 -0.91
CA LEU A 75 -10.06 2.77 -0.02
C LEU A 75 -10.78 4.08 0.23
N GLU A 76 -11.65 4.56 -0.67
CA GLU A 76 -12.33 5.86 -0.58
C GLU A 76 -13.00 6.14 0.77
N ASN A 77 -13.54 5.10 1.41
CA ASN A 77 -14.27 5.22 2.68
C ASN A 77 -13.50 4.63 3.88
N ILE A 78 -12.25 4.25 3.68
CA ILE A 78 -11.44 3.59 4.72
C ILE A 78 -10.53 4.62 5.39
N LYS A 79 -10.43 4.54 6.71
CA LYS A 79 -9.58 5.39 7.52
C LYS A 79 -8.50 4.58 8.23
N PRO A 80 -7.35 5.20 8.52
CA PRO A 80 -6.31 4.57 9.34
C PRO A 80 -6.88 4.02 10.65
N THR A 81 -6.44 2.84 11.05
CA THR A 81 -6.82 2.21 12.31
C THR A 81 -6.06 2.81 13.49
N LYS A 82 -6.47 2.47 14.70
CA LYS A 82 -5.72 2.82 15.91
C LYS A 82 -4.28 2.31 15.86
N MET A 83 -4.03 1.18 15.19
CA MET A 83 -2.68 0.63 15.06
C MET A 83 -1.83 1.45 14.08
N HIS A 84 -2.38 1.92 12.95
CA HIS A 84 -1.69 2.87 12.07
C HIS A 84 -1.30 4.13 12.84
N ASN A 85 -2.24 4.70 13.61
CA ASN A 85 -1.98 5.89 14.41
C ASN A 85 -0.91 5.65 15.48
N LEU A 86 -0.87 4.46 16.10
CA LEU A 86 0.17 4.10 17.05
C LEU A 86 1.54 4.03 16.38
N VAL A 87 1.64 3.33 15.25
CA VAL A 87 2.89 3.23 14.46
C VAL A 87 3.37 4.63 14.08
N ASN A 88 2.50 5.46 13.51
CA ASN A 88 2.85 6.83 13.14
C ASN A 88 3.32 7.65 14.35
N LYS A 89 2.64 7.54 15.49
CA LYS A 89 3.06 8.22 16.72
C LYS A 89 4.49 7.82 17.14
N VAL A 90 4.85 6.54 17.05
CA VAL A 90 6.20 6.07 17.37
C VAL A 90 7.21 6.57 16.34
N ILE A 91 6.88 6.55 15.06
CA ILE A 91 7.74 7.11 14.00
C ILE A 91 7.99 8.61 14.22
N HIS A 92 6.99 9.35 14.66
CA HIS A 92 7.14 10.76 15.03
C HIS A 92 8.01 10.98 16.28
N GLY A 93 8.04 10.02 17.21
CA GLY A 93 8.77 10.12 18.47
C GLY A 93 10.29 10.07 18.36
N GLY A 94 10.86 9.67 17.21
CA GLY A 94 12.30 9.57 17.00
C GLY A 94 12.72 9.73 15.55
N THR A 95 13.92 10.25 15.34
CA THR A 95 14.50 10.45 13.99
C THR A 95 14.99 9.15 13.35
N SER A 96 15.34 8.17 14.19
CA SER A 96 15.84 6.85 13.77
C SER A 96 14.75 5.78 13.76
N ASN A 97 13.48 6.14 13.89
CA ASN A 97 12.37 5.21 13.81
C ASN A 97 11.90 5.05 12.36
N PHE A 98 11.67 3.81 11.93
CA PHE A 98 11.25 3.48 10.56
C PHE A 98 10.02 2.60 10.53
N HIS A 99 9.22 2.76 9.47
CA HIS A 99 8.14 1.87 9.12
C HIS A 99 8.40 1.26 7.74
N ILE A 100 8.70 -0.03 7.71
CA ILE A 100 8.82 -0.81 6.49
C ILE A 100 7.48 -1.52 6.27
N THR A 101 6.84 -1.29 5.14
CA THR A 101 5.53 -1.89 4.87
C THR A 101 5.48 -2.62 3.53
N GLN A 102 4.77 -3.74 3.50
CA GLN A 102 4.37 -4.43 2.28
C GLN A 102 3.04 -3.92 1.73
N ASN A 103 2.35 -3.06 2.47
CA ASN A 103 1.05 -2.54 2.08
C ASN A 103 1.19 -1.46 1.01
N ILE A 104 0.26 -1.48 0.07
CA ILE A 104 0.15 -0.50 -1.03
C ILE A 104 -0.99 0.49 -0.81
N ASP A 105 -1.75 0.33 0.28
CA ASP A 105 -3.03 1.01 0.55
C ASP A 105 -2.88 2.48 1.01
N GLY A 106 -1.68 2.91 1.36
CA GLY A 106 -1.40 4.27 1.79
C GLY A 106 -1.94 4.67 3.17
N LEU A 107 -2.63 3.78 3.90
CA LEU A 107 -3.18 4.08 5.23
C LEU A 107 -2.10 4.36 6.29
N HIS A 108 -0.88 3.93 6.02
CA HIS A 108 0.30 4.17 6.84
C HIS A 108 0.99 5.50 6.55
N ARG A 109 0.59 6.21 5.49
CA ARG A 109 1.27 7.43 5.05
C ARG A 109 1.07 8.57 6.05
N ASP A 110 2.14 9.31 6.23
CA ASP A 110 2.19 10.52 7.01
C ASP A 110 3.20 11.47 6.34
N GLU A 111 2.71 12.57 5.80
CA GLU A 111 3.52 13.54 5.04
C GLU A 111 4.70 14.08 5.84
N ALA A 112 4.53 14.26 7.15
CA ALA A 112 5.58 14.79 8.03
C ALA A 112 6.76 13.81 8.22
N LYS A 113 6.57 12.50 7.89
CA LYS A 113 7.55 11.43 8.12
C LYS A 113 7.74 10.51 6.91
N GLU A 114 7.47 10.99 5.71
CA GLU A 114 7.60 10.20 4.49
C GLU A 114 8.98 9.55 4.33
N LYS A 115 10.05 10.24 4.74
CA LYS A 115 11.44 9.72 4.68
C LYS A 115 11.69 8.52 5.58
N ASN A 116 10.86 8.30 6.59
CA ASN A 116 10.96 7.21 7.54
C ASN A 116 10.04 6.04 7.17
N ILE A 117 9.34 6.12 6.03
CA ILE A 117 8.43 5.08 5.55
C ILE A 117 9.00 4.44 4.29
N ILE A 118 9.11 3.12 4.28
CA ILE A 118 9.62 2.33 3.15
C ILE A 118 8.51 1.42 2.64
N GLU A 119 7.97 1.71 1.46
CA GLU A 119 6.95 0.92 0.78
C GLU A 119 7.62 -0.15 -0.11
N LEU A 120 7.76 -1.38 0.38
CA LEU A 120 8.48 -2.47 -0.31
C LEU A 120 7.84 -2.87 -1.65
N HIS A 121 6.53 -2.75 -1.77
CA HIS A 121 5.78 -3.10 -2.97
C HIS A 121 5.26 -1.86 -3.73
N GLY A 122 5.81 -0.68 -3.42
CA GLY A 122 5.32 0.58 -3.97
C GLY A 122 3.95 0.96 -3.39
N SER A 123 3.19 1.72 -4.16
CA SER A 123 1.90 2.27 -3.74
C SER A 123 0.87 2.20 -4.85
N ILE A 124 -0.39 2.01 -4.49
CA ILE A 124 -1.50 2.11 -5.43
C ILE A 124 -1.70 3.54 -5.95
N PHE A 125 -1.20 4.54 -5.24
CA PHE A 125 -1.33 5.96 -5.60
C PHE A 125 -0.25 6.46 -6.55
N LYS A 126 0.74 5.64 -6.89
CA LYS A 126 1.83 6.03 -7.80
C LYS A 126 2.00 4.98 -8.90
N ALA A 127 2.16 5.45 -10.12
CA ALA A 127 2.57 4.64 -11.27
C ALA A 127 3.87 5.17 -11.83
N LYS A 128 4.70 4.28 -12.36
CA LYS A 128 5.98 4.62 -12.98
C LYS A 128 6.08 4.05 -14.38
N CYS A 129 6.48 4.86 -15.33
CA CYS A 129 6.74 4.40 -16.68
C CYS A 129 7.95 3.47 -16.69
N LEU A 130 7.79 2.28 -17.24
CA LEU A 130 8.86 1.28 -17.33
C LEU A 130 9.93 1.63 -18.36
N ASN A 131 9.64 2.55 -19.30
CA ASN A 131 10.56 2.95 -20.34
C ASN A 131 11.39 4.19 -19.94
N CYS A 132 10.75 5.29 -19.53
CA CYS A 132 11.45 6.55 -19.23
C CYS A 132 11.56 6.87 -17.73
N GLY A 133 10.88 6.12 -16.85
CA GLY A 133 10.90 6.35 -15.41
C GLY A 133 10.00 7.49 -14.92
N ALA A 134 9.23 8.17 -15.79
CA ALA A 134 8.29 9.20 -15.38
C ALA A 134 7.28 8.65 -14.36
N GLU A 135 6.97 9.45 -13.34
CA GLU A 135 6.07 9.08 -12.25
C GLU A 135 4.75 9.83 -12.39
N TYR A 136 3.66 9.16 -12.05
CA TYR A 136 2.29 9.65 -12.18
C TYR A 136 1.52 9.40 -10.89
N ASP A 137 0.67 10.35 -10.52
CA ASP A 137 -0.36 10.12 -9.51
C ASP A 137 -1.52 9.34 -10.15
N THR A 138 -1.85 8.19 -9.60
CA THR A 138 -2.89 7.33 -10.16
C THR A 138 -4.30 7.84 -9.90
N LEU A 139 -4.50 8.72 -8.91
CA LEU A 139 -5.81 9.31 -8.60
C LEU A 139 -6.37 10.10 -9.78
N GLU A 140 -5.52 10.92 -10.41
CA GLU A 140 -5.91 11.74 -11.56
C GLU A 140 -6.38 10.90 -12.76
N TYR A 141 -5.94 9.65 -12.82
CA TYR A 141 -6.25 8.75 -13.93
C TYR A 141 -7.43 7.83 -13.62
N PHE A 142 -7.58 7.39 -12.37
CA PHE A 142 -8.63 6.42 -12.01
C PHE A 142 -10.04 6.98 -12.18
N ASP A 143 -10.24 8.28 -11.94
CA ASP A 143 -11.54 8.95 -12.11
C ASP A 143 -11.95 9.11 -13.58
N ASN A 144 -10.98 9.07 -14.49
CA ASN A 144 -11.18 9.30 -15.93
C ASN A 144 -11.00 8.02 -16.77
N LEU A 145 -10.78 6.86 -16.13
CA LEU A 145 -10.54 5.62 -16.85
C LEU A 145 -11.82 4.98 -17.34
N GLU A 146 -11.97 4.96 -18.66
CA GLU A 146 -12.80 3.96 -19.30
C GLU A 146 -12.13 2.58 -19.09
N LEU A 147 -12.91 1.57 -18.71
CA LEU A 147 -12.45 0.23 -18.33
C LEU A 147 -11.62 -0.49 -19.43
N ASP A 148 -11.56 0.07 -20.64
CA ASP A 148 -10.88 -0.49 -21.80
C ASP A 148 -9.60 0.27 -22.20
N THR A 149 -9.10 1.17 -21.37
CA THR A 149 -7.94 2.00 -21.70
C THR A 149 -6.64 1.35 -21.23
N ASP A 150 -5.67 1.19 -22.13
CA ASP A 150 -4.29 0.89 -21.78
C ASP A 150 -3.56 2.20 -21.47
N PHE A 151 -2.90 2.27 -20.33
CA PHE A 151 -2.13 3.45 -19.96
C PHE A 151 -0.88 3.58 -20.81
N LEU A 152 -0.80 4.67 -21.54
CA LEU A 152 0.41 5.07 -22.24
C LEU A 152 1.06 6.24 -21.50
N CYS A 153 2.38 6.22 -21.44
CA CYS A 153 3.15 7.31 -20.87
C CYS A 153 3.00 8.58 -21.70
N SER A 154 2.69 9.72 -21.08
CA SER A 154 2.60 11.00 -21.79
C SER A 154 3.96 11.52 -22.24
N GLU A 155 5.04 11.13 -21.56
CA GLU A 155 6.39 11.64 -21.81
C GLU A 155 7.13 10.91 -22.94
N CYS A 156 6.86 9.61 -23.15
CA CYS A 156 7.70 8.80 -24.06
C CYS A 156 6.90 7.85 -24.96
N ARG A 157 5.67 8.19 -25.26
CA ARG A 157 4.77 7.39 -26.13
C ARG A 157 5.44 6.69 -27.29
#